data_fc2f51f4b4c8a1c5b3262ffef31d1804
#
_entry.id   fc2f51f4b4c8a1c5b3262ffef31d1804
#
_cell.length_a   1.000
_cell.length_b   1.000
_cell.length_c   1.000
_cell.angle_alpha   90.00
_cell.angle_beta   90.00
_cell.angle_gamma   90.00
#
_symmetry.space_group_name_H-M   'P 1'
#
loop_
_entity.id
_entity.type
_entity.pdbx_description
1 polymer ?
#
loop_
_entity_poly.entity_id
_entity_poly.type
_entity_poly.pdbx_seq_one_letter_code
_entity_poly.pdbx_strand_id
1 'polypeptide(L)'
;MWITTITIICGALIGLNPKSLFNENSFKLAIEFFKASASPAFDYEKPVNGADPFLKTVFESVLSTFKFAVLAMSFSIPLGAFLAFFSTTAWWPEKLNDKPYKFFLRTLHIISRSWIAFARSIHELIWGIIFITAMGLSTEAAIIAVTIPFSGILAKIYAEIFEEHTKDVQTMFRSIGAGYFGSFIFGIVPLAIPDLVSYTFYRLECALRTAAVFGFIGIETIGYRIKLSSDEFHYHEVWTYLYALFLTVALIEWWGAKIRKTLNANLN
;
A
#
# COMPACT_ATOMS: atom_id res chain seq x y z
N MET A 1 31.54 -1.24 14.03
CA MET A 1 32.18 -2.47 14.53
C MET A 1 31.17 -3.53 14.97
N TRP A 2 30.29 -3.27 15.95
CA TRP A 2 29.31 -4.27 16.42
C TRP A 2 28.30 -4.74 15.33
N ILE A 3 27.80 -3.84 14.49
CA ILE A 3 26.86 -4.17 13.41
C ILE A 3 27.51 -5.12 12.39
N THR A 4 28.75 -4.84 11.97
CA THR A 4 29.47 -5.69 11.02
C THR A 4 29.76 -7.07 11.58
N THR A 5 30.12 -7.16 12.85
CA THR A 5 30.34 -8.45 13.54
C THR A 5 29.03 -9.26 13.61
N ILE A 6 27.91 -8.64 13.98
CA ILE A 6 26.59 -9.28 14.02
C ILE A 6 26.19 -9.75 12.61
N THR A 7 26.39 -8.94 11.58
CA THR A 7 26.09 -9.31 10.19
C THR A 7 26.90 -10.53 9.73
N ILE A 8 28.19 -10.60 10.06
CA ILE A 8 29.05 -11.74 9.72
C ILE A 8 28.60 -13.01 10.46
N ILE A 9 28.29 -12.89 11.76
CA ILE A 9 27.81 -14.02 12.56
C ILE A 9 26.47 -14.51 12.01
N CYS A 10 25.50 -13.62 11.75
CA CYS A 10 24.22 -14.00 11.16
C CYS A 10 24.39 -14.62 9.77
N GLY A 11 25.28 -14.08 8.95
CA GLY A 11 25.60 -14.68 7.64
C GLY A 11 26.16 -16.10 7.74
N ALA A 12 27.06 -16.33 8.70
CA ALA A 12 27.63 -17.67 8.94
C ALA A 12 26.56 -18.65 9.49
N LEU A 13 25.67 -18.18 10.39
CA LEU A 13 24.59 -19.01 10.93
C LEU A 13 23.52 -19.40 9.90
N ILE A 14 23.23 -18.54 8.93
CA ILE A 14 22.30 -18.83 7.81
C ILE A 14 22.97 -19.70 6.75
N GLY A 15 24.28 -19.93 6.83
CA GLY A 15 25.03 -20.72 5.85
C GLY A 15 25.25 -19.99 4.53
N LEU A 16 25.35 -18.65 4.56
CA LEU A 16 25.67 -17.86 3.36
C LEU A 16 27.00 -18.32 2.77
N ASN A 17 26.93 -18.91 1.59
CA ASN A 17 28.11 -19.31 0.83
C ASN A 17 28.30 -18.31 -0.33
N PRO A 18 29.24 -17.37 -0.24
CA PRO A 18 29.47 -16.39 -1.31
C PRO A 18 29.79 -17.05 -2.67
N LYS A 19 30.38 -18.25 -2.67
CA LYS A 19 30.71 -18.97 -3.90
C LYS A 19 29.47 -19.43 -4.68
N SER A 20 28.32 -19.64 -4.01
CA SER A 20 27.07 -20.01 -4.69
C SER A 20 26.45 -18.83 -5.45
N LEU A 21 26.66 -17.61 -4.96
CA LEU A 21 26.19 -16.38 -5.62
C LEU A 21 27.04 -16.03 -6.86
N PHE A 22 28.34 -16.37 -6.85
CA PHE A 22 29.29 -16.09 -7.92
C PHE A 22 29.53 -17.28 -8.84
N ASN A 23 28.54 -18.15 -9.04
CA ASN A 23 28.60 -19.21 -10.02
C ASN A 23 28.55 -18.61 -11.44
N GLU A 24 29.40 -19.10 -12.37
CA GLU A 24 29.45 -18.60 -13.75
C GLU A 24 28.08 -18.60 -14.45
N ASN A 25 27.26 -19.59 -14.21
CA ASN A 25 25.92 -19.70 -14.79
C ASN A 25 24.98 -18.62 -14.25
N SER A 26 25.00 -18.36 -12.93
CA SER A 26 24.18 -17.31 -12.31
C SER A 26 24.59 -15.92 -12.81
N PHE A 27 25.89 -15.71 -13.01
CA PHE A 27 26.41 -14.43 -13.50
C PHE A 27 26.06 -14.22 -14.98
N LYS A 28 26.11 -15.26 -15.82
CA LYS A 28 25.64 -15.16 -17.22
C LYS A 28 24.16 -14.81 -17.31
N LEU A 29 23.31 -15.51 -16.57
CA LEU A 29 21.86 -15.22 -16.52
C LEU A 29 21.59 -13.79 -16.05
N ALA A 30 22.30 -13.31 -15.03
CA ALA A 30 22.17 -11.93 -14.58
C ALA A 30 22.58 -10.92 -15.66
N ILE A 31 23.69 -11.17 -16.38
CA ILE A 31 24.12 -10.30 -17.49
C ILE A 31 23.08 -10.31 -18.62
N GLU A 32 22.53 -11.45 -19.00
CA GLU A 32 21.50 -11.56 -20.03
C GLU A 32 20.24 -10.81 -19.62
N PHE A 33 19.79 -10.98 -18.38
CA PHE A 33 18.67 -10.26 -17.83
C PHE A 33 18.88 -8.73 -17.91
N PHE A 34 20.03 -8.22 -17.44
CA PHE A 34 20.30 -6.79 -17.49
C PHE A 34 20.56 -6.25 -18.89
N LYS A 35 21.11 -7.04 -19.82
CA LYS A 35 21.23 -6.66 -21.23
C LYS A 35 19.87 -6.47 -21.89
N ALA A 36 18.90 -7.34 -21.58
CA ALA A 36 17.54 -7.24 -22.10
C ALA A 36 16.85 -5.92 -21.70
N SER A 37 17.29 -5.26 -20.62
CA SER A 37 16.76 -3.95 -20.24
C SER A 37 16.95 -2.86 -21.28
N ALA A 38 18.03 -2.94 -22.06
CA ALA A 38 18.33 -1.94 -23.10
C ALA A 38 17.49 -2.13 -24.38
N SER A 39 16.84 -3.28 -24.55
CA SER A 39 16.02 -3.61 -25.73
C SER A 39 14.71 -4.30 -25.30
N PRO A 40 13.76 -3.54 -24.70
CA PRO A 40 12.47 -4.10 -24.31
C PRO A 40 11.71 -4.64 -25.53
N ALA A 41 10.95 -5.72 -25.37
CA ALA A 41 10.16 -6.32 -26.42
C ALA A 41 8.96 -5.44 -26.78
N PHE A 42 8.64 -5.34 -28.05
CA PHE A 42 7.40 -4.75 -28.57
C PHE A 42 6.45 -5.81 -29.13
N ASP A 43 6.91 -7.06 -29.24
CA ASP A 43 6.14 -8.21 -29.64
C ASP A 43 6.60 -9.42 -28.81
N TYR A 44 5.85 -10.53 -28.86
CA TYR A 44 6.23 -11.75 -28.15
C TYR A 44 7.57 -12.31 -28.65
N GLU A 45 8.43 -12.73 -27.75
CA GLU A 45 9.72 -13.37 -28.11
C GLU A 45 9.52 -14.71 -28.84
N LYS A 46 8.42 -15.40 -28.53
CA LYS A 46 7.98 -16.58 -29.28
C LYS A 46 6.59 -16.36 -29.83
N PRO A 47 6.35 -16.68 -31.11
CA PRO A 47 5.05 -16.51 -31.73
C PRO A 47 4.02 -17.39 -31.04
N VAL A 48 2.98 -16.78 -30.48
CA VAL A 48 1.85 -17.47 -29.84
C VAL A 48 0.66 -17.39 -30.79
N ASN A 49 0.33 -18.50 -31.44
CA ASN A 49 -0.78 -18.56 -32.40
C ASN A 49 -2.11 -18.25 -31.69
N GLY A 50 -2.82 -17.22 -32.18
CA GLY A 50 -4.12 -16.84 -31.64
C GLY A 50 -4.09 -15.95 -30.39
N ALA A 51 -2.90 -15.48 -29.95
CA ALA A 51 -2.81 -14.51 -28.87
C ALA A 51 -3.16 -13.09 -29.35
N ASP A 52 -3.67 -12.28 -28.43
CA ASP A 52 -3.81 -10.84 -28.63
C ASP A 52 -2.45 -10.17 -28.87
N PRO A 53 -2.42 -9.03 -29.56
CA PRO A 53 -1.17 -8.27 -29.76
C PRO A 53 -0.47 -7.99 -28.42
N PHE A 54 0.84 -8.18 -28.34
CA PHE A 54 1.63 -8.06 -27.12
C PHE A 54 1.38 -6.75 -26.36
N LEU A 55 1.43 -5.62 -27.05
CA LEU A 55 1.18 -4.30 -26.44
C LEU A 55 -0.24 -4.17 -25.86
N LYS A 56 -1.24 -4.82 -26.48
CA LYS A 56 -2.60 -4.86 -25.94
C LYS A 56 -2.60 -5.63 -24.61
N THR A 57 -1.93 -6.76 -24.55
CA THR A 57 -1.78 -7.58 -23.32
C THR A 57 -1.06 -6.81 -22.22
N VAL A 58 -0.01 -6.04 -22.55
CA VAL A 58 0.68 -5.15 -21.61
C VAL A 58 -0.29 -4.12 -21.05
N PHE A 59 -1.04 -3.42 -21.91
CA PHE A 59 -2.01 -2.41 -21.50
C PHE A 59 -3.13 -2.98 -20.64
N GLU A 60 -3.70 -4.12 -21.00
CA GLU A 60 -4.73 -4.81 -20.22
C GLU A 60 -4.23 -5.23 -18.86
N SER A 61 -2.98 -5.70 -18.76
CA SER A 61 -2.35 -6.08 -17.49
C SER A 61 -2.10 -4.88 -16.58
N VAL A 62 -1.70 -3.73 -17.13
CA VAL A 62 -1.60 -2.46 -16.41
C VAL A 62 -2.97 -2.04 -15.90
N LEU A 63 -3.99 -2.09 -16.75
CA LEU A 63 -5.35 -1.69 -16.41
C LEU A 63 -5.94 -2.60 -15.31
N SER A 64 -5.69 -3.92 -15.39
CA SER A 64 -6.10 -4.88 -14.37
C SER A 64 -5.42 -4.59 -13.03
N THR A 65 -4.12 -4.31 -13.03
CA THR A 65 -3.36 -3.91 -11.84
C THR A 65 -3.90 -2.63 -11.23
N PHE A 66 -4.20 -1.64 -12.04
CA PHE A 66 -4.78 -0.36 -11.61
C PHE A 66 -6.19 -0.56 -11.02
N LYS A 67 -7.06 -1.33 -11.68
CA LYS A 67 -8.39 -1.67 -11.17
C LYS A 67 -8.31 -2.37 -9.81
N PHE A 68 -7.42 -3.33 -9.66
CA PHE A 68 -7.18 -4.03 -8.38
C PHE A 68 -6.80 -3.04 -7.28
N ALA A 69 -5.82 -2.17 -7.51
CA ALA A 69 -5.34 -1.20 -6.53
C ALA A 69 -6.44 -0.20 -6.14
N VAL A 70 -7.18 0.33 -7.12
CA VAL A 70 -8.28 1.27 -6.86
C VAL A 70 -9.41 0.61 -6.08
N LEU A 71 -9.81 -0.62 -6.41
CA LEU A 71 -10.85 -1.34 -5.68
C LEU A 71 -10.42 -1.63 -4.24
N ALA A 72 -9.20 -2.12 -4.02
CA ALA A 72 -8.66 -2.35 -2.69
C ALA A 72 -8.65 -1.05 -1.86
N MET A 73 -8.24 0.08 -2.45
CA MET A 73 -8.25 1.38 -1.78
C MET A 73 -9.66 1.90 -1.53
N SER A 74 -10.60 1.70 -2.45
CA SER A 74 -12.00 2.12 -2.29
C SER A 74 -12.69 1.48 -1.09
N PHE A 75 -12.32 0.26 -0.73
CA PHE A 75 -12.78 -0.39 0.50
C PHE A 75 -11.93 0.00 1.73
N SER A 76 -10.62 0.18 1.53
CA SER A 76 -9.71 0.48 2.65
C SER A 76 -9.89 1.89 3.21
N ILE A 77 -10.21 2.89 2.37
CA ILE A 77 -10.38 4.29 2.79
C ILE A 77 -11.54 4.45 3.77
N PRO A 78 -12.80 4.05 3.46
CA PRO A 78 -13.90 4.23 4.40
C PRO A 78 -13.72 3.39 5.66
N LEU A 79 -13.21 2.15 5.56
CA LEU A 79 -12.93 1.33 6.72
C LEU A 79 -11.81 1.92 7.58
N GLY A 80 -10.76 2.42 6.97
CA GLY A 80 -9.66 3.11 7.64
C GLY A 80 -10.12 4.41 8.33
N ALA A 81 -10.92 5.23 7.66
CA ALA A 81 -11.48 6.45 8.26
C ALA A 81 -12.41 6.14 9.44
N PHE A 82 -13.26 5.12 9.33
CA PHE A 82 -14.11 4.65 10.42
C PHE A 82 -13.28 4.19 11.63
N LEU A 83 -12.28 3.37 11.43
CA LEU A 83 -11.39 2.91 12.51
C LEU A 83 -10.56 4.07 13.08
N ALA A 84 -10.12 5.04 12.26
CA ALA A 84 -9.40 6.23 12.71
C ALA A 84 -10.24 7.07 13.66
N PHE A 85 -11.52 7.26 13.35
CA PHE A 85 -12.44 8.01 14.21
C PHE A 85 -12.50 7.42 15.63
N PHE A 86 -12.56 6.10 15.80
CA PHE A 86 -12.59 5.47 17.11
C PHE A 86 -11.21 5.33 17.76
N SER A 87 -10.14 5.35 16.97
CA SER A 87 -8.77 5.21 17.48
C SER A 87 -8.09 6.53 17.84
N THR A 88 -8.65 7.69 17.41
CA THR A 88 -8.14 9.00 17.77
C THR A 88 -8.74 9.50 19.08
N THR A 89 -7.96 10.30 19.82
CA THR A 89 -8.38 11.03 21.02
C THR A 89 -8.78 12.49 20.71
N ALA A 90 -8.67 12.92 19.47
CA ALA A 90 -8.85 14.29 19.02
C ALA A 90 -10.24 14.91 19.33
N TRP A 91 -11.30 14.11 19.45
CA TRP A 91 -12.66 14.56 19.77
C TRP A 91 -13.06 14.31 21.23
N TRP A 92 -12.12 13.86 22.10
CA TRP A 92 -12.39 13.56 23.50
C TRP A 92 -12.32 14.80 24.37
N PRO A 93 -13.19 14.91 25.40
CA PRO A 93 -13.09 15.95 26.41
C PRO A 93 -11.83 15.76 27.27
N GLU A 94 -11.05 16.81 27.52
CA GLU A 94 -9.86 16.77 28.40
C GLU A 94 -10.20 16.33 29.84
N LYS A 95 -11.35 16.75 30.37
CA LYS A 95 -11.82 16.40 31.72
C LYS A 95 -12.88 15.29 31.63
N LEU A 96 -12.44 14.08 31.39
CA LEU A 96 -13.33 12.90 31.38
C LEU A 96 -13.56 12.30 32.79
N ASN A 97 -13.21 13.00 33.88
CA ASN A 97 -12.92 12.31 35.13
C ASN A 97 -14.10 11.59 35.82
N ASP A 98 -15.38 11.91 35.52
CA ASP A 98 -16.48 11.38 36.34
C ASP A 98 -17.74 10.91 35.56
N LYS A 99 -17.67 10.62 34.27
CA LYS A 99 -18.84 10.22 33.50
C LYS A 99 -18.84 8.73 33.09
N PRO A 100 -19.98 8.01 33.24
CA PRO A 100 -20.05 6.55 32.98
C PRO A 100 -19.69 6.15 31.54
N TYR A 101 -19.89 7.04 30.56
CA TYR A 101 -19.51 6.79 29.15
C TYR A 101 -18.00 6.76 28.91
N LYS A 102 -17.16 7.23 29.86
CA LYS A 102 -15.69 7.16 29.76
C LYS A 102 -15.19 5.73 29.59
N PHE A 103 -15.74 4.81 30.34
CA PHE A 103 -15.37 3.39 30.24
C PHE A 103 -15.66 2.85 28.83
N PHE A 104 -16.84 3.15 28.29
CA PHE A 104 -17.24 2.72 26.95
C PHE A 104 -16.33 3.28 25.86
N LEU A 105 -16.07 4.61 25.87
CA LEU A 105 -15.17 5.26 24.91
C LEU A 105 -13.74 4.69 24.98
N ARG A 106 -13.22 4.52 26.19
CA ARG A 106 -11.88 3.94 26.39
C ARG A 106 -11.80 2.51 25.90
N THR A 107 -12.82 1.70 26.13
CA THR A 107 -12.89 0.32 25.66
C THR A 107 -12.92 0.28 24.13
N LEU A 108 -13.76 1.11 23.51
CA LEU A 108 -13.85 1.21 22.04
C LEU A 108 -12.53 1.66 21.41
N HIS A 109 -11.86 2.62 22.00
CA HIS A 109 -10.54 3.08 21.59
C HIS A 109 -9.49 1.97 21.68
N ILE A 110 -9.44 1.24 22.82
CA ILE A 110 -8.49 0.13 22.99
C ILE A 110 -8.77 -0.97 21.97
N ILE A 111 -10.05 -1.35 21.76
CA ILE A 111 -10.42 -2.36 20.75
C ILE A 111 -10.00 -1.92 19.35
N SER A 112 -10.28 -0.67 18.97
CA SER A 112 -9.91 -0.16 17.66
C SER A 112 -8.39 -0.12 17.45
N ARG A 113 -7.62 0.35 18.44
CA ARG A 113 -6.15 0.35 18.37
C ARG A 113 -5.56 -1.07 18.36
N SER A 114 -6.13 -2.00 19.11
CA SER A 114 -5.71 -3.40 19.09
C SER A 114 -5.99 -4.06 17.73
N TRP A 115 -7.17 -3.80 17.14
CA TRP A 115 -7.48 -4.29 15.81
C TRP A 115 -6.54 -3.71 14.74
N ILE A 116 -6.29 -2.40 14.79
CA ILE A 116 -5.34 -1.71 13.90
C ILE A 116 -3.94 -2.32 14.03
N ALA A 117 -3.47 -2.57 15.25
CA ALA A 117 -2.17 -3.19 15.48
C ALA A 117 -2.12 -4.61 14.92
N PHE A 118 -3.16 -5.41 15.14
CA PHE A 118 -3.28 -6.77 14.61
C PHE A 118 -3.29 -6.80 13.08
N ALA A 119 -4.15 -6.00 12.45
CA ALA A 119 -4.28 -5.96 10.99
C ALA A 119 -2.96 -5.58 10.28
N ARG A 120 -2.12 -4.76 10.93
CA ARG A 120 -0.83 -4.29 10.42
C ARG A 120 0.34 -5.21 10.77
N SER A 121 0.21 -6.08 11.76
CA SER A 121 1.30 -6.99 12.18
C SER A 121 1.58 -8.08 11.15
N ILE A 122 0.61 -8.40 10.32
CA ILE A 122 0.68 -9.43 9.30
C ILE A 122 0.84 -8.75 7.94
N HIS A 123 1.86 -9.19 7.19
CA HIS A 123 2.11 -8.68 5.83
C HIS A 123 0.94 -9.01 4.89
N GLU A 124 0.62 -8.11 3.96
CA GLU A 124 -0.52 -8.24 3.03
C GLU A 124 -0.50 -9.53 2.21
N LEU A 125 0.69 -10.05 1.84
CA LEU A 125 0.81 -11.34 1.13
C LEU A 125 0.32 -12.52 1.96
N ILE A 126 0.59 -12.51 3.28
CA ILE A 126 0.14 -13.59 4.17
C ILE A 126 -1.38 -13.56 4.26
N TRP A 127 -1.97 -12.35 4.40
CA TRP A 127 -3.42 -12.18 4.30
C TRP A 127 -3.94 -12.72 2.96
N GLY A 128 -3.24 -12.41 1.85
CA GLY A 128 -3.56 -12.91 0.52
C GLY A 128 -3.63 -14.43 0.46
N ILE A 129 -2.59 -15.10 0.94
CA ILE A 129 -2.52 -16.56 0.95
C ILE A 129 -3.65 -17.17 1.79
N ILE A 130 -3.92 -16.62 2.99
CA ILE A 130 -4.99 -17.08 3.87
C ILE A 130 -6.36 -17.00 3.16
N PHE A 131 -6.68 -15.84 2.59
CA PHE A 131 -7.98 -15.64 1.94
C PHE A 131 -8.13 -16.45 0.64
N ILE A 132 -7.08 -16.53 -0.17
CA ILE A 132 -7.08 -17.35 -1.39
C ILE A 132 -7.21 -18.84 -1.04
N THR A 133 -6.58 -19.30 0.03
CA THR A 133 -6.73 -20.69 0.48
C THR A 133 -8.13 -20.99 1.00
N ALA A 134 -8.76 -20.03 1.68
CA ALA A 134 -10.10 -20.19 2.26
C ALA A 134 -11.24 -20.02 1.24
N MET A 135 -11.11 -19.09 0.29
CA MET A 135 -12.17 -18.69 -0.64
C MET A 135 -11.93 -19.13 -2.10
N GLY A 136 -10.76 -19.71 -2.38
CA GLY A 136 -10.30 -20.01 -3.74
C GLY A 136 -9.53 -18.86 -4.37
N LEU A 137 -8.84 -19.17 -5.49
CA LEU A 137 -8.07 -18.19 -6.26
C LEU A 137 -9.04 -17.27 -7.01
N SER A 138 -9.30 -16.10 -6.46
CA SER A 138 -10.15 -15.08 -7.07
C SER A 138 -9.62 -13.68 -6.77
N THR A 139 -9.91 -12.75 -7.67
CA THR A 139 -9.52 -11.33 -7.51
C THR A 139 -10.23 -10.71 -6.30
N GLU A 140 -11.46 -11.11 -6.02
CA GLU A 140 -12.27 -10.64 -4.90
C GLU A 140 -11.65 -11.04 -3.57
N ALA A 141 -11.24 -12.31 -3.43
CA ALA A 141 -10.53 -12.79 -2.23
C ALA A 141 -9.24 -12.01 -1.98
N ALA A 142 -8.48 -11.73 -3.03
CA ALA A 142 -7.26 -10.94 -2.96
C ALA A 142 -7.54 -9.47 -2.57
N ILE A 143 -8.58 -8.84 -3.09
CA ILE A 143 -8.99 -7.47 -2.73
C ILE A 143 -9.37 -7.38 -1.25
N ILE A 144 -10.18 -8.32 -0.75
CA ILE A 144 -10.55 -8.38 0.67
C ILE A 144 -9.31 -8.54 1.55
N ALA A 145 -8.41 -9.44 1.15
CA ALA A 145 -7.16 -9.70 1.87
C ALA A 145 -6.28 -8.45 2.02
N VAL A 146 -6.15 -7.65 0.95
CA VAL A 146 -5.37 -6.40 0.96
C VAL A 146 -6.09 -5.30 1.73
N THR A 147 -7.42 -5.26 1.69
CA THR A 147 -8.23 -4.25 2.37
C THR A 147 -7.99 -4.24 3.88
N ILE A 148 -7.81 -5.40 4.51
CA ILE A 148 -7.61 -5.52 5.96
C ILE A 148 -6.36 -4.78 6.45
N PRO A 149 -5.14 -5.12 6.00
CA PRO A 149 -3.94 -4.42 6.46
C PRO A 149 -3.91 -2.95 6.00
N PHE A 150 -4.44 -2.65 4.80
CA PHE A 150 -4.46 -1.28 4.30
C PHE A 150 -5.39 -0.38 5.10
N SER A 151 -6.57 -0.86 5.47
CA SER A 151 -7.46 -0.11 6.37
C SER A 151 -6.82 0.14 7.74
N GLY A 152 -6.10 -0.84 8.28
CA GLY A 152 -5.36 -0.69 9.52
C GLY A 152 -4.24 0.35 9.44
N ILE A 153 -3.50 0.40 8.32
CA ILE A 153 -2.44 1.38 8.12
C ILE A 153 -3.03 2.79 7.93
N LEU A 154 -4.08 2.92 7.11
CA LEU A 154 -4.79 4.18 6.91
C LEU A 154 -5.37 4.68 8.23
N ALA A 155 -6.02 3.82 9.00
CA ALA A 155 -6.62 4.17 10.28
C ALA A 155 -5.61 4.73 11.28
N LYS A 156 -4.42 4.11 11.36
CA LYS A 156 -3.37 4.60 12.24
C LYS A 156 -2.93 6.01 11.85
N ILE A 157 -2.58 6.20 10.59
CA ILE A 157 -2.02 7.48 10.14
C ILE A 157 -3.09 8.58 10.14
N TYR A 158 -4.33 8.26 9.76
CA TYR A 158 -5.43 9.23 9.85
C TYR A 158 -5.69 9.66 11.30
N ALA A 159 -5.63 8.74 12.26
CA ALA A 159 -5.75 9.10 13.67
C ALA A 159 -4.60 10.00 14.14
N GLU A 160 -3.36 9.73 13.72
CA GLU A 160 -2.18 10.54 14.03
C GLU A 160 -2.30 11.96 13.41
N ILE A 161 -2.74 12.07 12.16
CA ILE A 161 -3.01 13.36 11.50
C ILE A 161 -4.08 14.17 12.29
N PHE A 162 -5.17 13.53 12.72
CA PHE A 162 -6.18 14.21 13.54
C PHE A 162 -5.61 14.68 14.88
N GLU A 163 -4.78 13.87 15.52
CA GLU A 163 -4.16 14.21 16.81
C GLU A 163 -3.12 15.35 16.67
N GLU A 164 -2.44 15.46 15.53
CA GLU A 164 -1.50 16.55 15.25
C GLU A 164 -2.18 17.92 15.19
N HIS A 165 -3.32 18.01 14.52
CA HIS A 165 -4.08 19.25 14.38
C HIS A 165 -4.94 19.63 15.59
N THR A 166 -4.95 18.78 16.65
CA THR A 166 -5.93 18.93 17.75
C THR A 166 -5.67 20.16 18.62
N LYS A 167 -4.43 20.44 19.00
CA LYS A 167 -4.12 21.39 20.10
C LYS A 167 -4.59 22.82 19.82
N ASP A 168 -4.20 23.37 18.69
CA ASP A 168 -4.48 24.79 18.37
C ASP A 168 -5.95 24.99 17.99
N VAL A 169 -6.50 24.07 17.19
CA VAL A 169 -7.89 24.13 16.72
C VAL A 169 -8.88 23.97 17.85
N GLN A 170 -8.68 23.03 18.77
CA GLN A 170 -9.59 22.87 19.93
C GLN A 170 -9.62 24.11 20.80
N THR A 171 -8.48 24.72 21.08
CA THR A 171 -8.40 25.93 21.90
C THR A 171 -9.17 27.07 21.25
N MET A 172 -9.01 27.26 19.94
CA MET A 172 -9.68 28.28 19.16
C MET A 172 -11.21 28.07 19.15
N PHE A 173 -11.68 26.88 18.84
CA PHE A 173 -13.12 26.56 18.75
C PHE A 173 -13.80 26.61 20.13
N ARG A 174 -13.11 26.24 21.18
CA ARG A 174 -13.65 26.33 22.57
C ARG A 174 -13.79 27.75 23.07
N SER A 175 -12.94 28.68 22.63
CA SER A 175 -13.09 30.10 23.00
C SER A 175 -14.40 30.72 22.50
N ILE A 176 -14.98 30.18 21.42
CA ILE A 176 -16.28 30.56 20.88
C ILE A 176 -17.46 29.69 21.37
N GLY A 177 -17.20 28.80 22.35
CA GLY A 177 -18.22 27.94 22.97
C GLY A 177 -18.53 26.62 22.23
N ALA A 178 -17.75 26.21 21.22
CA ALA A 178 -17.94 24.94 20.53
C ALA A 178 -17.62 23.74 21.45
N GLY A 179 -18.41 22.67 21.32
CA GLY A 179 -18.13 21.40 21.98
C GLY A 179 -16.98 20.65 21.30
N TYR A 180 -16.39 19.67 21.98
CA TYR A 180 -15.26 18.86 21.44
C TYR A 180 -15.56 18.17 20.11
N PHE A 181 -16.73 17.57 19.97
CA PHE A 181 -17.16 16.93 18.73
C PHE A 181 -17.37 17.94 17.60
N GLY A 182 -17.95 19.12 17.91
CA GLY A 182 -18.09 20.21 16.94
C GLY A 182 -16.74 20.74 16.48
N SER A 183 -15.79 20.93 17.40
CA SER A 183 -14.40 21.32 17.08
C SER A 183 -13.70 20.28 16.20
N PHE A 184 -13.96 18.99 16.43
CA PHE A 184 -13.41 17.92 15.60
C PHE A 184 -13.95 17.98 14.16
N ILE A 185 -15.28 17.98 13.99
CA ILE A 185 -15.92 17.92 12.66
C ILE A 185 -15.68 19.19 11.85
N PHE A 186 -15.83 20.37 12.47
CA PHE A 186 -15.78 21.65 11.75
C PHE A 186 -14.42 22.34 11.81
N GLY A 187 -13.52 21.91 12.69
CA GLY A 187 -12.18 22.47 12.82
C GLY A 187 -11.10 21.50 12.35
N ILE A 188 -10.93 20.37 13.05
CA ILE A 188 -9.82 19.44 12.81
C ILE A 188 -9.96 18.73 11.47
N VAL A 189 -11.13 18.16 11.15
CA VAL A 189 -11.33 17.39 9.93
C VAL A 189 -11.05 18.22 8.67
N PRO A 190 -11.61 19.44 8.48
CA PRO A 190 -11.31 20.24 7.29
C PRO A 190 -9.84 20.60 7.16
N LEU A 191 -9.16 20.90 8.27
CA LEU A 191 -7.74 21.24 8.28
C LEU A 191 -6.85 20.01 7.95
N ALA A 192 -7.28 18.83 8.36
CA ALA A 192 -6.59 17.56 8.11
C ALA A 192 -6.74 17.03 6.66
N ILE A 193 -7.76 17.49 5.90
CA ILE A 193 -8.05 16.96 4.54
C ILE A 193 -6.81 16.92 3.63
N PRO A 194 -5.97 17.95 3.49
CA PRO A 194 -4.81 17.91 2.61
C PRO A 194 -3.83 16.79 2.96
N ASP A 195 -3.60 16.56 4.25
CA ASP A 195 -2.69 15.54 4.74
C ASP A 195 -3.29 14.15 4.57
N LEU A 196 -4.58 13.99 4.85
CA LEU A 196 -5.33 12.76 4.60
C LEU A 196 -5.30 12.36 3.12
N VAL A 197 -5.55 13.32 2.23
CA VAL A 197 -5.50 13.10 0.77
C VAL A 197 -4.08 12.77 0.33
N SER A 198 -3.08 13.51 0.83
CA SER A 198 -1.67 13.27 0.53
C SER A 198 -1.26 11.85 0.87
N TYR A 199 -1.62 11.40 2.07
CA TYR A 199 -1.29 10.05 2.51
C TYR A 199 -2.07 8.97 1.75
N THR A 200 -3.33 9.25 1.39
CA THR A 200 -4.14 8.34 0.58
C THR A 200 -3.53 8.10 -0.80
N PHE A 201 -3.04 9.15 -1.47
CA PHE A 201 -2.33 9.00 -2.75
C PHE A 201 -1.03 8.21 -2.61
N TYR A 202 -0.24 8.49 -1.58
CA TYR A 202 0.94 7.69 -1.29
C TYR A 202 0.58 6.21 -1.08
N ARG A 203 -0.53 5.93 -0.38
CA ARG A 203 -0.97 4.56 -0.15
C ARG A 203 -1.51 3.89 -1.42
N LEU A 204 -2.15 4.64 -2.32
CA LEU A 204 -2.57 4.14 -3.63
C LEU A 204 -1.36 3.70 -4.48
N GLU A 205 -0.27 4.47 -4.47
CA GLU A 205 0.99 4.10 -5.12
C GLU A 205 1.55 2.78 -4.55
N CYS A 206 1.54 2.61 -3.23
CA CYS A 206 1.90 1.35 -2.58
C CYS A 206 0.98 0.20 -3.01
N ALA A 207 -0.32 0.46 -3.17
CA ALA A 207 -1.30 -0.54 -3.58
C ALA A 207 -1.05 -1.08 -5.00
N LEU A 208 -0.56 -0.24 -5.92
CA LEU A 208 -0.16 -0.68 -7.27
C LEU A 208 0.99 -1.70 -7.22
N ARG A 209 1.99 -1.44 -6.38
CA ARG A 209 3.11 -2.37 -6.18
C ARG A 209 2.65 -3.66 -5.53
N THR A 210 1.80 -3.57 -4.52
CA THR A 210 1.17 -4.75 -3.89
C THR A 210 0.35 -5.55 -4.90
N ALA A 211 -0.46 -4.90 -5.76
CA ALA A 211 -1.22 -5.55 -6.82
C ALA A 211 -0.31 -6.35 -7.78
N ALA A 212 0.85 -5.79 -8.16
CA ALA A 212 1.82 -6.50 -8.98
C ALA A 212 2.38 -7.74 -8.25
N VAL A 213 2.67 -7.63 -6.94
CA VAL A 213 3.15 -8.78 -6.15
C VAL A 213 2.10 -9.88 -6.04
N PHE A 214 0.81 -9.55 -5.94
CA PHE A 214 -0.28 -10.52 -5.96
C PHE A 214 -0.36 -11.32 -7.28
N GLY A 215 0.19 -10.78 -8.36
CA GLY A 215 0.35 -11.51 -9.61
C GLY A 215 1.21 -12.77 -9.49
N PHE A 216 2.24 -12.75 -8.64
CA PHE A 216 3.10 -13.92 -8.41
C PHE A 216 2.39 -15.08 -7.72
N ILE A 217 1.29 -14.84 -7.03
CA ILE A 217 0.44 -15.87 -6.43
C ILE A 217 -0.77 -16.24 -7.30
N GLY A 218 -0.83 -15.73 -8.54
CA GLY A 218 -1.79 -16.16 -9.56
C GLY A 218 -2.95 -15.21 -9.85
N ILE A 219 -2.97 -14.01 -9.28
CA ILE A 219 -3.99 -12.99 -9.61
C ILE A 219 -3.61 -12.32 -10.93
N GLU A 220 -4.57 -12.17 -11.85
CA GLU A 220 -4.36 -11.60 -13.20
C GLU A 220 -4.04 -10.11 -13.16
N THR A 221 -2.80 -9.80 -12.76
CA THR A 221 -2.20 -8.47 -12.75
C THR A 221 -0.92 -8.48 -13.59
N ILE A 222 -0.28 -7.33 -13.76
CA ILE A 222 0.99 -7.23 -14.47
C ILE A 222 2.07 -8.17 -13.91
N GLY A 223 2.05 -8.41 -12.58
CA GLY A 223 2.99 -9.35 -11.94
C GLY A 223 2.78 -10.80 -12.37
N TYR A 224 1.57 -11.20 -12.72
CA TYR A 224 1.30 -12.52 -13.29
C TYR A 224 1.98 -12.70 -14.65
N ARG A 225 1.92 -11.67 -15.50
CA ARG A 225 2.63 -11.67 -16.80
C ARG A 225 4.14 -11.66 -16.63
N ILE A 226 4.65 -10.83 -15.71
CA ILE A 226 6.09 -10.84 -15.34
C ILE A 226 6.53 -12.23 -14.93
N LYS A 227 5.75 -12.92 -14.09
CA LYS A 227 6.08 -14.28 -13.65
C LYS A 227 6.10 -15.25 -14.83
N LEU A 228 5.08 -15.27 -15.68
CA LEU A 228 5.02 -16.17 -16.84
C LEU A 228 6.22 -15.96 -17.77
N SER A 229 6.50 -14.72 -18.18
CA SER A 229 7.64 -14.43 -19.05
C SER A 229 8.98 -14.72 -18.36
N SER A 230 9.09 -14.55 -17.03
CA SER A 230 10.28 -14.95 -16.25
C SER A 230 10.50 -16.45 -16.22
N ASP A 231 9.44 -17.23 -16.02
CA ASP A 231 9.50 -18.69 -15.97
C ASP A 231 9.93 -19.29 -17.33
N GLU A 232 9.65 -18.57 -18.43
CA GLU A 232 10.04 -18.92 -19.80
C GLU A 232 11.37 -18.29 -20.25
N PHE A 233 12.05 -17.52 -19.39
CA PHE A 233 13.28 -16.77 -19.69
C PHE A 233 13.15 -15.73 -20.80
N HIS A 234 11.94 -15.18 -21.02
CA HIS A 234 11.67 -14.11 -21.98
C HIS A 234 11.99 -12.75 -21.36
N TYR A 235 13.27 -12.44 -21.18
CA TYR A 235 13.72 -11.28 -20.41
C TYR A 235 13.36 -9.93 -21.05
N HIS A 236 13.26 -9.85 -22.37
CA HIS A 236 12.86 -8.62 -23.06
C HIS A 236 11.39 -8.29 -22.77
N GLU A 237 10.49 -9.29 -22.72
CA GLU A 237 9.10 -9.11 -22.31
C GLU A 237 8.99 -8.69 -20.84
N VAL A 238 9.76 -9.33 -19.95
CA VAL A 238 9.81 -8.99 -18.51
C VAL A 238 10.14 -7.51 -18.34
N TRP A 239 11.15 -7.00 -19.07
CA TRP A 239 11.52 -5.59 -18.98
C TRP A 239 10.44 -4.65 -19.52
N THR A 240 9.69 -5.05 -20.55
CA THR A 240 8.56 -4.27 -21.04
C THR A 240 7.46 -4.13 -19.97
N TYR A 241 7.10 -5.23 -19.31
CA TYR A 241 6.14 -5.19 -18.19
C TYR A 241 6.66 -4.36 -17.01
N LEU A 242 7.95 -4.47 -16.66
CA LEU A 242 8.56 -3.66 -15.61
C LEU A 242 8.54 -2.16 -15.93
N TYR A 243 8.86 -1.77 -17.15
CA TYR A 243 8.77 -0.38 -17.59
C TYR A 243 7.34 0.14 -17.60
N ALA A 244 6.37 -0.68 -18.04
CA ALA A 244 4.96 -0.34 -17.99
C ALA A 244 4.46 -0.12 -16.56
N LEU A 245 4.88 -0.98 -15.62
CA LEU A 245 4.58 -0.82 -14.19
C LEU A 245 5.22 0.45 -13.63
N PHE A 246 6.51 0.68 -13.90
CA PHE A 246 7.24 1.87 -13.48
C PHE A 246 6.57 3.15 -13.98
N LEU A 247 6.22 3.19 -15.26
CA LEU A 247 5.54 4.34 -15.86
C LEU A 247 4.18 4.60 -15.19
N THR A 248 3.42 3.54 -14.90
CA THR A 248 2.11 3.64 -14.25
C THR A 248 2.26 4.24 -12.84
N VAL A 249 3.21 3.74 -12.05
CA VAL A 249 3.51 4.26 -10.71
C VAL A 249 3.94 5.72 -10.78
N ALA A 250 4.87 6.08 -11.68
CA ALA A 250 5.36 7.44 -11.87
C ALA A 250 4.24 8.43 -12.28
N LEU A 251 3.30 7.99 -13.13
CA LEU A 251 2.14 8.80 -13.50
C LEU A 251 1.22 9.08 -12.30
N ILE A 252 0.96 8.08 -11.48
CA ILE A 252 0.12 8.24 -10.27
C ILE A 252 0.81 9.14 -9.24
N GLU A 253 2.13 8.98 -9.05
CA GLU A 253 2.92 9.86 -8.18
C GLU A 253 2.89 11.32 -8.65
N TRP A 254 3.13 11.54 -9.94
CA TRP A 254 3.06 12.88 -10.55
C TRP A 254 1.67 13.50 -10.38
N TRP A 255 0.61 12.74 -10.63
CA TRP A 255 -0.77 13.19 -10.46
C TRP A 255 -1.07 13.52 -8.99
N GLY A 256 -0.68 12.65 -8.06
CA GLY A 256 -0.81 12.87 -6.62
C GLY A 256 -0.06 14.12 -6.16
N ALA A 257 1.15 14.36 -6.65
CA ALA A 257 1.92 15.57 -6.35
C ALA A 257 1.21 16.85 -6.84
N LYS A 258 0.58 16.81 -8.02
CA LYS A 258 -0.18 17.94 -8.58
C LYS A 258 -1.41 18.26 -7.71
N ILE A 259 -2.16 17.24 -7.29
CA ILE A 259 -3.34 17.41 -6.42
C ILE A 259 -2.93 18.02 -5.08
N ARG A 260 -1.88 17.49 -4.43
CA ARG A 260 -1.34 18.04 -3.18
C ARG A 260 -0.99 19.52 -3.30
N LYS A 261 -0.30 19.90 -4.36
CA LYS A 261 0.07 21.31 -4.60
C LYS A 261 -1.16 22.22 -4.72
N THR A 262 -2.22 21.76 -5.39
CA THR A 262 -3.47 22.53 -5.54
C THR A 262 -4.22 22.66 -4.20
N LEU A 263 -4.29 21.60 -3.41
CA LEU A 263 -4.95 21.62 -2.10
C LEU A 263 -4.24 22.58 -1.13
N ASN A 264 -2.91 22.53 -1.06
CA ASN A 264 -2.14 23.42 -0.20
C ASN A 264 -2.21 24.90 -0.64
N ALA A 265 -2.33 25.16 -1.95
CA ALA A 265 -2.47 26.52 -2.46
C ALA A 265 -3.83 27.16 -2.11
N ASN A 266 -4.88 26.38 -1.90
CA ASN A 266 -6.22 26.87 -1.55
C ASN A 266 -6.39 27.12 -0.05
N LEU A 267 -5.44 26.71 0.79
CA LEU A 267 -5.47 26.91 2.24
C LEU A 267 -4.59 28.07 2.73
N ASN A 268 -3.70 28.58 1.87
CA ASN A 268 -2.91 29.79 2.09
C ASN A 268 -3.54 31.01 1.40
#